data_c1f0e3c78973774665b5b2af7b5f0bf8
#
_entry.id   c1f0e3c78973774665b5b2af7b5f0bf8
#
_cell.length_a   1.000
_cell.length_b   1.000
_cell.length_c   1.000
_cell.angle_alpha   90.00
_cell.angle_beta   90.00
_cell.angle_gamma   90.00
#
_symmetry.space_group_name_H-M   'P 1'
#
loop_
_entity.id
_entity.type
_entity.pdbx_description
1 polymer ?
#
loop_
_entity_poly.entity_id
_entity_poly.type
_entity_poly.pdbx_seq_one_letter_code
_entity_poly.pdbx_strand_id
1 'polypeptide(L)'
;SCEGVRGYVYVDLKALLSGGFYSIPDLYVDVLNVCIGSGNQGIYPFNWRLYPTDQDVTSFWSSYYTTMMHINYAIRHMDAAYEYLTPDEQKKVDVYKGEMYFFRAYVMHRAALLFCEDYDPDKAADQLGLPYPKEWEPEAKLARGTLAKLYENVEADLVEAEKTVTAQGTPTDQIYLTKDAITAFRAELALHLHQYTEASQYAQSLYGTYPLVTTAEGLERMWREDTSTENILQLEVLRTTMTTVNSFGSYLNSSWKPNLGEYFYAPTYIPEQHIVKLFKDADFRTDIFLVKNANVTISGNKGVGVLIGKFRGNKNFQTNTTTLVYRNRPKMFRISQMYLVDAEAQYRLDPAKGLDPLNQLRTARGLAALAMSDVEKDVTLLDGTKISGLFNAIQEAVSYTH
;
A
#
# COMPACT_ATOMS: atom_id res chain seq x y z
N SER A 1 -14.32 13.11 22.50
CA SER A 1 -12.93 13.25 22.97
C SER A 1 -11.95 13.32 21.80
N CYS A 2 -10.82 13.97 21.96
CA CYS A 2 -9.76 14.07 20.92
C CYS A 2 -9.25 12.69 20.46
N GLU A 3 -9.10 11.76 21.39
CA GLU A 3 -8.72 10.38 21.08
C GLU A 3 -9.78 9.64 20.23
N GLY A 4 -11.06 9.89 20.49
CA GLY A 4 -12.16 9.29 19.71
C GLY A 4 -12.17 9.75 18.26
N VAL A 5 -12.01 11.04 17.99
CA VAL A 5 -11.95 11.55 16.60
C VAL A 5 -10.67 11.12 15.88
N ARG A 6 -9.54 11.03 16.59
CA ARG A 6 -8.31 10.41 16.09
C ARG A 6 -8.53 8.96 15.65
N GLY A 7 -9.12 8.16 16.55
CA GLY A 7 -9.41 6.74 16.27
C GLY A 7 -10.33 6.54 15.07
N TYR A 8 -11.28 7.43 14.87
CA TYR A 8 -12.18 7.39 13.72
C TYR A 8 -11.43 7.57 12.38
N VAL A 9 -10.47 8.50 12.32
CA VAL A 9 -9.62 8.69 11.12
C VAL A 9 -8.79 7.43 10.84
N TYR A 10 -8.26 6.75 11.86
CA TYR A 10 -7.56 5.47 11.67
C TYR A 10 -8.48 4.37 11.11
N VAL A 11 -9.79 4.40 11.40
CA VAL A 11 -10.76 3.48 10.80
C VAL A 11 -10.93 3.76 9.31
N ASP A 12 -11.05 5.02 8.91
CA ASP A 12 -11.14 5.40 7.49
C ASP A 12 -9.89 4.98 6.72
N LEU A 13 -8.70 5.23 7.28
CA LEU A 13 -7.44 4.83 6.65
C LEU A 13 -7.34 3.32 6.42
N LYS A 14 -7.84 2.50 7.36
CA LYS A 14 -7.91 1.05 7.16
C LYS A 14 -8.77 0.67 5.97
N ALA A 15 -9.88 1.37 5.77
CA ALA A 15 -10.74 1.15 4.62
C ALA A 15 -10.03 1.51 3.31
N LEU A 16 -9.31 2.63 3.27
CA LEU A 16 -8.52 3.05 2.09
C LEU A 16 -7.31 2.14 1.77
N LEU A 17 -6.91 1.27 2.69
CA LEU A 17 -5.79 0.33 2.54
C LEU A 17 -6.24 -1.13 2.47
N SER A 18 -7.48 -1.40 2.11
CA SER A 18 -8.04 -2.76 2.04
C SER A 18 -9.13 -2.88 0.99
N GLY A 19 -9.58 -4.11 0.72
CA GLY A 19 -10.67 -4.37 -0.21
C GLY A 19 -10.40 -3.86 -1.62
N GLY A 20 -11.38 -3.19 -2.23
CA GLY A 20 -11.28 -2.64 -3.58
C GLY A 20 -10.17 -1.62 -3.77
N PHE A 21 -9.86 -0.82 -2.74
CA PHE A 21 -8.74 0.14 -2.79
C PHE A 21 -7.38 -0.52 -2.99
N TYR A 22 -7.28 -1.81 -2.68
CA TYR A 22 -6.07 -2.59 -2.88
C TYR A 22 -6.10 -3.37 -4.21
N SER A 23 -7.24 -3.99 -4.55
CA SER A 23 -7.34 -4.89 -5.70
C SER A 23 -7.65 -4.19 -7.02
N ILE A 24 -8.42 -3.09 -7.01
CA ILE A 24 -8.81 -2.41 -8.25
C ILE A 24 -7.60 -1.76 -8.98
N PRO A 25 -6.65 -1.09 -8.30
CA PRO A 25 -5.44 -0.62 -8.98
C PRO A 25 -4.64 -1.73 -9.68
N ASP A 26 -4.58 -2.94 -9.08
CA ASP A 26 -3.88 -4.08 -9.66
C ASP A 26 -4.53 -4.61 -10.96
N LEU A 27 -5.84 -4.33 -11.17
CA LEU A 27 -6.52 -4.63 -12.43
C LEU A 27 -6.12 -3.69 -13.57
N TYR A 28 -5.78 -2.44 -13.25
CA TYR A 28 -5.34 -1.47 -14.27
C TYR A 28 -3.93 -1.76 -14.80
N VAL A 29 -3.11 -2.45 -14.03
CA VAL A 29 -1.69 -2.66 -14.34
C VAL A 29 -1.38 -4.13 -14.66
N ASP A 30 -2.38 -4.89 -15.08
CA ASP A 30 -2.25 -6.30 -15.52
C ASP A 30 -1.60 -7.23 -14.48
N VAL A 31 -1.74 -6.92 -13.20
CA VAL A 31 -1.30 -7.80 -12.10
C VAL A 31 -2.36 -8.86 -11.82
N LEU A 32 -3.64 -8.48 -11.93
CA LEU A 32 -4.79 -9.33 -11.70
C LEU A 32 -5.66 -9.47 -12.93
N ASN A 33 -6.30 -10.61 -13.05
CA ASN A 33 -7.34 -10.91 -14.01
C ASN A 33 -8.68 -11.13 -13.30
N VAL A 34 -9.78 -10.76 -13.95
CA VAL A 34 -11.15 -10.94 -13.45
C VAL A 34 -11.67 -12.34 -13.78
N CYS A 35 -12.20 -13.03 -12.78
CA CYS A 35 -12.94 -14.28 -13.02
C CYS A 35 -14.32 -13.96 -13.62
N ILE A 36 -14.46 -14.10 -14.91
CA ILE A 36 -15.73 -13.87 -15.64
C ILE A 36 -16.82 -14.78 -15.07
N GLY A 37 -17.95 -14.19 -14.68
CA GLY A 37 -19.08 -14.88 -14.07
C GLY A 37 -19.07 -14.91 -12.54
N SER A 38 -18.03 -14.43 -11.86
CA SER A 38 -18.03 -14.16 -10.42
C SER A 38 -18.66 -12.79 -10.11
N GLY A 39 -19.80 -12.47 -10.73
CA GLY A 39 -20.48 -11.18 -10.58
C GLY A 39 -19.89 -10.05 -11.40
N ASN A 40 -18.91 -10.31 -12.26
CA ASN A 40 -18.20 -9.34 -13.12
C ASN A 40 -17.61 -8.13 -12.39
N GLN A 41 -17.31 -8.27 -11.09
CA GLN A 41 -16.68 -7.20 -10.31
C GLN A 41 -15.31 -6.87 -10.90
N GLY A 42 -15.03 -5.58 -11.08
CA GLY A 42 -13.77 -5.10 -11.63
C GLY A 42 -13.62 -5.27 -13.15
N ILE A 43 -14.66 -5.69 -13.88
CA ILE A 43 -14.57 -5.91 -15.34
C ILE A 43 -14.32 -4.61 -16.12
N TYR A 44 -14.82 -3.46 -15.63
CA TYR A 44 -14.59 -2.18 -16.28
C TYR A 44 -13.15 -1.69 -16.06
N PRO A 45 -12.60 -1.66 -14.83
CA PRO A 45 -11.17 -1.43 -14.59
C PRO A 45 -10.26 -2.34 -15.42
N PHE A 46 -10.51 -3.65 -15.40
CA PHE A 46 -9.74 -4.64 -16.15
C PHE A 46 -9.71 -4.38 -17.68
N ASN A 47 -10.82 -3.90 -18.24
CA ASN A 47 -10.91 -3.58 -19.68
C ASN A 47 -10.55 -2.10 -19.98
N TRP A 48 -10.02 -1.35 -19.03
CA TRP A 48 -9.69 0.09 -19.18
C TRP A 48 -10.89 0.94 -19.61
N ARG A 49 -12.11 0.50 -19.25
CA ARG A 49 -13.35 1.23 -19.53
C ARG A 49 -13.75 2.01 -18.29
N LEU A 50 -13.23 3.24 -18.19
CA LEU A 50 -13.47 4.13 -17.06
C LEU A 50 -14.48 5.20 -17.46
N TYR A 51 -15.62 5.18 -16.79
CA TYR A 51 -16.63 6.22 -16.90
C TYR A 51 -16.72 7.00 -15.58
N PRO A 52 -16.93 8.34 -15.63
CA PRO A 52 -17.10 9.13 -14.40
C PRO A 52 -18.25 8.67 -13.50
N THR A 53 -19.18 7.90 -14.03
CA THR A 53 -20.33 7.33 -13.31
C THR A 53 -20.10 5.93 -12.78
N ASP A 54 -18.93 5.32 -13.03
CA ASP A 54 -18.62 4.00 -12.53
C ASP A 54 -18.56 4.01 -11.00
N GLN A 55 -19.14 2.98 -10.40
CA GLN A 55 -19.23 2.87 -8.95
C GLN A 55 -17.86 2.83 -8.30
N ASP A 56 -16.86 2.16 -8.90
CA ASP A 56 -15.51 2.10 -8.37
C ASP A 56 -14.86 3.48 -8.37
N VAL A 57 -14.95 4.22 -9.49
CA VAL A 57 -14.42 5.59 -9.62
C VAL A 57 -15.08 6.54 -8.63
N THR A 58 -16.41 6.54 -8.56
CA THR A 58 -17.16 7.43 -7.65
C THR A 58 -16.95 7.07 -6.19
N SER A 59 -16.83 5.78 -5.86
CA SER A 59 -16.57 5.31 -4.49
C SER A 59 -15.18 5.70 -4.03
N PHE A 60 -14.17 5.58 -4.89
CA PHE A 60 -12.80 6.01 -4.55
C PHE A 60 -12.74 7.52 -4.31
N TRP A 61 -13.28 8.31 -5.24
CA TRP A 61 -13.34 9.76 -5.08
C TRP A 61 -14.03 10.16 -3.77
N SER A 62 -15.24 9.67 -3.54
CA SER A 62 -16.02 10.03 -2.34
C SER A 62 -15.34 9.55 -1.05
N SER A 63 -14.71 8.37 -1.03
CA SER A 63 -14.03 7.86 0.15
C SER A 63 -12.80 8.70 0.51
N TYR A 64 -11.99 9.10 -0.47
CA TYR A 64 -10.85 9.98 -0.22
C TYR A 64 -11.32 11.32 0.36
N TYR A 65 -12.34 11.96 -0.24
CA TYR A 65 -12.84 13.25 0.24
C TYR A 65 -13.61 13.16 1.55
N THR A 66 -14.32 12.07 1.82
CA THR A 66 -14.94 11.82 3.13
C THR A 66 -13.86 11.70 4.20
N THR A 67 -12.81 10.95 3.95
CA THR A 67 -11.67 10.84 4.88
C THR A 67 -11.01 12.20 5.12
N MET A 68 -10.83 13.01 4.07
CA MET A 68 -10.34 14.39 4.20
C MET A 68 -11.23 15.26 5.11
N MET A 69 -12.55 15.16 4.95
CA MET A 69 -13.48 15.88 5.81
C MET A 69 -13.41 15.43 7.26
N HIS A 70 -13.26 14.13 7.51
CA HIS A 70 -13.10 13.59 8.87
C HIS A 70 -11.77 14.04 9.50
N ILE A 71 -10.68 14.10 8.72
CA ILE A 71 -9.39 14.63 9.18
C ILE A 71 -9.54 16.11 9.57
N ASN A 72 -10.13 16.93 8.72
CA ASN A 72 -10.33 18.35 8.99
C ASN A 72 -11.29 18.58 10.17
N TYR A 73 -12.33 17.76 10.31
CA TYR A 73 -13.19 17.76 11.49
C TYR A 73 -12.41 17.43 12.77
N ALA A 74 -11.52 16.43 12.70
CA ALA A 74 -10.70 16.05 13.85
C ALA A 74 -9.76 17.19 14.29
N ILE A 75 -9.10 17.86 13.35
CA ILE A 75 -8.26 19.02 13.63
C ILE A 75 -9.08 20.12 14.30
N ARG A 76 -10.22 20.52 13.69
CA ARG A 76 -11.11 21.55 14.25
C ARG A 76 -11.60 21.17 15.65
N HIS A 77 -11.97 19.91 15.88
CA HIS A 77 -12.44 19.43 17.18
C HIS A 77 -11.32 19.51 18.24
N MET A 78 -10.11 19.17 17.88
CA MET A 78 -8.92 19.26 18.75
C MET A 78 -8.60 20.71 19.08
N ASP A 79 -8.67 21.63 18.11
CA ASP A 79 -8.47 23.07 18.32
C ASP A 79 -9.50 23.64 19.27
N ALA A 80 -10.78 23.31 19.08
CA ALA A 80 -11.88 23.79 19.94
C ALA A 80 -11.79 23.26 21.38
N ALA A 81 -11.19 22.08 21.58
CA ALA A 81 -11.01 21.51 22.90
C ALA A 81 -9.74 22.02 23.62
N TYR A 82 -8.78 22.57 22.90
CA TYR A 82 -7.40 22.75 23.33
C TYR A 82 -7.26 23.61 24.60
N GLU A 83 -8.01 24.71 24.71
CA GLU A 83 -7.99 25.62 25.86
C GLU A 83 -8.50 25.00 27.18
N TYR A 84 -9.26 23.89 27.06
CA TYR A 84 -9.85 23.18 28.22
C TYR A 84 -8.98 22.01 28.69
N LEU A 85 -7.83 21.75 28.03
CA LEU A 85 -6.96 20.64 28.32
C LEU A 85 -5.83 21.05 29.26
N THR A 86 -5.39 20.09 30.10
CA THR A 86 -4.17 20.23 30.87
C THR A 86 -2.93 20.26 29.95
N PRO A 87 -1.78 20.80 30.41
CA PRO A 87 -0.56 20.85 29.59
C PRO A 87 -0.09 19.48 29.06
N ASP A 88 -0.31 18.40 29.80
CA ASP A 88 0.05 17.05 29.36
C ASP A 88 -0.95 16.49 28.34
N GLU A 89 -2.21 16.83 28.44
CA GLU A 89 -3.22 16.53 27.42
C GLU A 89 -2.99 17.33 26.14
N GLN A 90 -2.60 18.61 26.25
CA GLN A 90 -2.23 19.46 25.14
C GLN A 90 -1.10 18.84 24.32
N LYS A 91 -0.02 18.38 24.97
CA LYS A 91 1.08 17.67 24.30
C LYS A 91 0.62 16.44 23.53
N LYS A 92 -0.31 15.65 24.09
CA LYS A 92 -0.89 14.49 23.38
C LYS A 92 -1.72 14.92 22.18
N VAL A 93 -2.52 15.96 22.34
CA VAL A 93 -3.35 16.48 21.26
C VAL A 93 -2.49 17.11 20.15
N ASP A 94 -1.37 17.73 20.47
CA ASP A 94 -0.41 18.23 19.48
C ASP A 94 0.13 17.09 18.61
N VAL A 95 0.46 15.93 19.21
CA VAL A 95 0.84 14.73 18.45
C VAL A 95 -0.32 14.24 17.58
N TYR A 96 -1.54 14.18 18.12
CA TYR A 96 -2.72 13.75 17.34
C TYR A 96 -3.00 14.68 16.16
N LYS A 97 -2.82 15.99 16.33
CA LYS A 97 -2.94 16.95 15.22
C LYS A 97 -1.84 16.73 14.18
N GLY A 98 -0.61 16.47 14.60
CA GLY A 98 0.48 16.09 13.70
C GLY A 98 0.15 14.84 12.88
N GLU A 99 -0.45 13.82 13.50
CA GLU A 99 -0.95 12.64 12.77
C GLU A 99 -2.01 13.02 11.73
N MET A 100 -2.94 13.91 12.08
CA MET A 100 -3.98 14.37 11.13
C MET A 100 -3.37 15.11 9.93
N TYR A 101 -2.39 15.96 10.12
CA TYR A 101 -1.67 16.62 9.02
C TYR A 101 -0.97 15.59 8.14
N PHE A 102 -0.27 14.63 8.72
CA PHE A 102 0.35 13.55 7.96
C PHE A 102 -0.69 12.77 7.14
N PHE A 103 -1.81 12.37 7.75
CA PHE A 103 -2.83 11.60 7.05
C PHE A 103 -3.51 12.39 5.95
N ARG A 104 -3.66 13.70 6.10
CA ARG A 104 -4.17 14.58 5.05
C ARG A 104 -3.23 14.59 3.84
N ALA A 105 -1.94 14.76 4.06
CA ALA A 105 -0.92 14.67 3.03
C ALA A 105 -0.93 13.30 2.31
N TYR A 106 -0.95 12.22 3.09
CA TYR A 106 -0.96 10.85 2.57
C TYR A 106 -2.20 10.54 1.73
N VAL A 107 -3.39 10.86 2.24
CA VAL A 107 -4.67 10.63 1.55
C VAL A 107 -4.74 11.39 0.24
N MET A 108 -4.29 12.64 0.21
CA MET A 108 -4.26 13.45 -1.01
C MET A 108 -3.25 12.95 -2.03
N HIS A 109 -2.08 12.50 -1.59
CA HIS A 109 -1.13 11.85 -2.49
C HIS A 109 -1.71 10.57 -3.10
N ARG A 110 -2.33 9.69 -2.28
CA ARG A 110 -2.98 8.47 -2.78
C ARG A 110 -4.11 8.76 -3.78
N ALA A 111 -4.91 9.80 -3.51
CA ALA A 111 -5.94 10.25 -4.45
C ALA A 111 -5.32 10.79 -5.76
N ALA A 112 -4.21 11.53 -5.67
CA ALA A 112 -3.54 12.08 -6.83
C ALA A 112 -3.01 10.97 -7.76
N LEU A 113 -2.48 9.87 -7.22
CA LEU A 113 -2.03 8.71 -8.00
C LEU A 113 -3.14 8.07 -8.86
N LEU A 114 -4.41 8.26 -8.48
CA LEU A 114 -5.56 7.71 -9.22
C LEU A 114 -6.25 8.73 -10.14
N PHE A 115 -6.19 10.02 -9.81
CA PHE A 115 -7.03 11.03 -10.44
C PHE A 115 -6.25 12.19 -11.10
N CYS A 116 -4.93 12.17 -11.03
CA CYS A 116 -4.07 13.12 -11.73
C CYS A 116 -3.23 12.39 -12.79
N GLU A 117 -2.65 13.16 -13.68
CA GLU A 117 -1.57 12.70 -14.55
C GLU A 117 -0.33 12.37 -13.70
N ASP A 118 0.56 11.55 -14.24
CA ASP A 118 1.86 11.30 -13.62
C ASP A 118 2.64 12.61 -13.46
N TYR A 119 3.32 12.76 -12.34
CA TYR A 119 4.03 14.00 -12.01
C TYR A 119 5.20 14.22 -12.97
N ASP A 120 5.18 15.35 -13.64
CA ASP A 120 6.28 15.82 -14.48
C ASP A 120 6.78 17.16 -13.91
N PRO A 121 8.02 17.23 -13.37
CA PRO A 121 8.52 18.45 -12.74
C PRO A 121 8.52 19.66 -13.67
N ASP A 122 8.64 19.45 -14.99
CA ASP A 122 8.63 20.52 -15.99
C ASP A 122 7.21 21.00 -16.34
N LYS A 123 6.17 20.22 -16.00
CA LYS A 123 4.76 20.48 -16.36
C LYS A 123 3.83 20.62 -15.16
N ALA A 124 4.27 20.29 -13.96
CA ALA A 124 3.42 20.24 -12.76
C ALA A 124 2.67 21.55 -12.48
N ALA A 125 3.22 22.68 -12.92
CA ALA A 125 2.58 24.00 -12.82
C ALA A 125 1.34 24.15 -13.72
N ASP A 126 1.22 23.35 -14.78
CA ASP A 126 0.11 23.34 -15.74
C ASP A 126 -0.77 22.08 -15.63
N GLN A 127 -0.23 20.98 -15.09
CA GLN A 127 -0.99 19.75 -14.81
C GLN A 127 -2.09 20.00 -13.76
N LEU A 128 -3.26 19.38 -13.97
CA LEU A 128 -4.37 19.51 -13.03
C LEU A 128 -4.14 18.65 -11.79
N GLY A 129 -4.06 19.31 -10.63
CA GLY A 129 -4.10 18.68 -9.30
C GLY A 129 -5.52 18.38 -8.85
N LEU A 130 -5.70 18.14 -7.55
CA LEU A 130 -6.99 17.91 -6.91
C LEU A 130 -7.39 19.11 -6.03
N PRO A 131 -8.69 19.31 -5.76
CA PRO A 131 -9.12 20.20 -4.69
C PRO A 131 -8.49 19.76 -3.35
N TYR A 132 -7.87 20.67 -2.62
CA TYR A 132 -7.19 20.38 -1.35
C TYR A 132 -7.90 21.10 -0.19
N PRO A 133 -8.94 20.48 0.44
CA PRO A 133 -9.63 21.09 1.56
C PRO A 133 -8.74 21.09 2.80
N LYS A 134 -8.52 22.27 3.39
CA LYS A 134 -7.73 22.47 4.62
C LYS A 134 -8.59 22.65 5.86
N GLU A 135 -9.87 22.95 5.65
CA GLU A 135 -10.84 23.24 6.69
C GLU A 135 -12.03 22.28 6.61
N TRP A 136 -12.73 22.14 7.71
CA TRP A 136 -14.00 21.40 7.74
C TRP A 136 -15.14 22.32 7.25
N GLU A 137 -15.32 22.33 5.96
CA GLU A 137 -16.37 23.11 5.26
C GLU A 137 -17.11 22.20 4.28
N PRO A 138 -18.12 21.41 4.76
CA PRO A 138 -18.79 20.41 3.91
C PRO A 138 -19.48 20.98 2.66
N GLU A 139 -19.87 22.25 2.71
CA GLU A 139 -20.55 22.93 1.58
C GLU A 139 -19.58 23.66 0.63
N ALA A 140 -18.27 23.66 0.92
CA ALA A 140 -17.29 24.34 0.09
C ALA A 140 -17.16 23.67 -1.29
N LYS A 141 -17.20 24.49 -2.36
CA LYS A 141 -17.01 24.06 -3.74
C LYS A 141 -15.62 24.47 -4.20
N LEU A 142 -14.63 23.66 -3.86
CA LEU A 142 -13.25 23.90 -4.23
C LEU A 142 -13.00 23.51 -5.69
N ALA A 143 -12.31 24.39 -6.42
CA ALA A 143 -11.81 24.09 -7.76
C ALA A 143 -10.53 23.22 -7.69
N ARG A 144 -10.24 22.50 -8.77
CA ARG A 144 -8.92 21.88 -8.96
C ARG A 144 -7.88 22.97 -9.12
N GLY A 145 -6.78 22.88 -8.39
CA GLY A 145 -5.58 23.66 -8.60
C GLY A 145 -4.62 22.95 -9.54
N THR A 146 -3.36 23.41 -9.57
CA THR A 146 -2.30 22.71 -10.29
C THR A 146 -1.75 21.54 -9.47
N LEU A 147 -1.10 20.58 -10.14
CA LEU A 147 -0.45 19.45 -9.47
C LEU A 147 0.73 19.94 -8.61
N ALA A 148 1.49 20.95 -9.07
CA ALA A 148 2.51 21.60 -8.24
C ALA A 148 1.91 22.15 -6.95
N LYS A 149 0.76 22.85 -7.02
CA LYS A 149 0.11 23.40 -5.83
C LYS A 149 -0.41 22.33 -4.87
N LEU A 150 -0.87 21.20 -5.41
CA LEU A 150 -1.25 20.06 -4.59
C LEU A 150 -0.05 19.58 -3.75
N TYR A 151 1.11 19.37 -4.36
CA TYR A 151 2.30 18.89 -3.66
C TYR A 151 2.95 19.94 -2.74
N GLU A 152 2.82 21.23 -3.02
CA GLU A 152 3.12 22.27 -2.04
C GLU A 152 2.26 22.14 -0.77
N ASN A 153 0.98 21.82 -0.91
CA ASN A 153 0.10 21.60 0.23
C ASN A 153 0.43 20.32 1.00
N VAL A 154 0.76 19.23 0.27
CA VAL A 154 1.26 17.98 0.86
C VAL A 154 2.50 18.23 1.69
N GLU A 155 3.48 18.97 1.15
CA GLU A 155 4.71 19.32 1.86
C GLU A 155 4.43 20.17 3.12
N ALA A 156 3.56 21.17 3.00
CA ALA A 156 3.18 22.00 4.15
C ALA A 156 2.57 21.16 5.28
N ASP A 157 1.73 20.18 4.96
CA ASP A 157 1.14 19.29 5.97
C ASP A 157 2.20 18.34 6.58
N LEU A 158 3.16 17.85 5.81
CA LEU A 158 4.27 17.05 6.35
C LEU A 158 5.14 17.85 7.30
N VAL A 159 5.43 19.11 6.98
CA VAL A 159 6.19 20.01 7.86
C VAL A 159 5.44 20.24 9.19
N GLU A 160 4.11 20.40 9.16
CA GLU A 160 3.31 20.50 10.40
C GLU A 160 3.34 19.18 11.19
N ALA A 161 3.23 18.04 10.54
CA ALA A 161 3.30 16.73 11.19
C ALA A 161 4.63 16.52 11.93
N GLU A 162 5.75 16.86 11.30
CA GLU A 162 7.09 16.67 11.84
C GLU A 162 7.40 17.52 13.09
N LYS A 163 6.66 18.60 13.32
CA LYS A 163 6.83 19.44 14.53
C LYS A 163 6.48 18.68 15.81
N THR A 164 5.53 17.77 15.75
CA THR A 164 4.94 17.13 16.95
C THR A 164 5.06 15.61 16.95
N VAL A 165 5.10 14.96 15.79
CA VAL A 165 5.32 13.50 15.67
C VAL A 165 6.82 13.23 15.67
N THR A 166 7.42 13.20 16.84
CA THR A 166 8.89 13.07 17.00
C THR A 166 9.33 11.70 17.51
N ALA A 167 8.40 10.86 17.98
CA ALA A 167 8.72 9.53 18.46
C ALA A 167 9.23 8.64 17.32
N GLN A 168 10.37 7.98 17.57
CA GLN A 168 10.91 6.98 16.64
C GLN A 168 10.10 5.69 16.71
N GLY A 169 10.04 4.97 15.61
CA GLY A 169 9.45 3.65 15.54
C GLY A 169 10.37 2.57 16.13
N THR A 170 9.80 1.41 16.33
CA THR A 170 10.50 0.18 16.71
C THR A 170 10.15 -0.92 15.71
N PRO A 171 11.11 -1.83 15.39
CA PRO A 171 10.88 -2.89 14.40
C PRO A 171 9.99 -4.02 14.98
N THR A 172 8.76 -3.69 15.32
CA THR A 172 7.75 -4.62 15.85
C THR A 172 6.35 -4.22 15.40
N ASP A 173 5.39 -4.20 16.30
CA ASP A 173 3.97 -4.02 16.00
C ASP A 173 3.55 -2.55 16.03
N GLN A 174 4.27 -1.70 15.34
CA GLN A 174 3.98 -0.27 15.28
C GLN A 174 2.62 -0.02 14.61
N ILE A 175 1.67 0.51 15.39
CA ILE A 175 0.27 0.73 14.97
C ILE A 175 -0.14 2.20 14.94
N TYR A 176 0.68 3.08 15.46
CA TYR A 176 0.49 4.52 15.43
C TYR A 176 1.63 5.19 14.67
N LEU A 177 1.34 6.36 14.12
CA LEU A 177 2.30 7.13 13.34
C LEU A 177 3.54 7.47 14.17
N THR A 178 4.70 7.32 13.55
CA THR A 178 6.01 7.70 14.11
C THR A 178 6.78 8.56 13.12
N LYS A 179 7.86 9.16 13.58
CA LYS A 179 8.80 9.88 12.72
C LYS A 179 9.31 9.01 11.58
N ASP A 180 9.58 7.73 11.86
CA ASP A 180 10.10 6.80 10.84
C ASP A 180 9.06 6.51 9.75
N ALA A 181 7.77 6.46 10.10
CA ALA A 181 6.71 6.32 9.12
C ALA A 181 6.56 7.58 8.23
N ILE A 182 6.78 8.77 8.80
CA ILE A 182 6.85 10.02 8.02
C ILE A 182 8.04 9.97 7.06
N THR A 183 9.21 9.51 7.53
CA THR A 183 10.41 9.34 6.71
C THR A 183 10.18 8.34 5.57
N ALA A 184 9.50 7.22 5.83
CA ALA A 184 9.14 6.25 4.80
C ALA A 184 8.22 6.88 3.73
N PHE A 185 7.23 7.64 4.14
CA PHE A 185 6.37 8.35 3.18
C PHE A 185 7.15 9.42 2.40
N ARG A 186 8.06 10.15 3.04
CA ARG A 186 8.94 11.10 2.34
C ARG A 186 9.80 10.41 1.28
N ALA A 187 10.28 9.20 1.54
CA ALA A 187 11.02 8.42 0.54
C ALA A 187 10.17 8.11 -0.71
N GLU A 188 8.95 7.61 -0.51
CA GLU A 188 8.01 7.33 -1.60
C GLU A 188 7.60 8.61 -2.35
N LEU A 189 7.28 9.67 -1.62
CA LEU A 189 6.89 10.96 -2.18
C LEU A 189 8.03 11.59 -2.98
N ALA A 190 9.25 11.58 -2.47
CA ALA A 190 10.42 12.11 -3.15
C ALA A 190 10.71 11.34 -4.45
N LEU A 191 10.57 10.00 -4.45
CA LEU A 191 10.70 9.20 -5.67
C LEU A 191 9.65 9.64 -6.71
N HIS A 192 8.39 9.77 -6.31
CA HIS A 192 7.30 10.21 -7.18
C HIS A 192 7.53 11.63 -7.74
N LEU A 193 8.11 12.52 -6.95
CA LEU A 193 8.43 13.90 -7.35
C LEU A 193 9.77 14.04 -8.10
N HIS A 194 10.41 12.93 -8.49
CA HIS A 194 11.72 12.87 -9.16
C HIS A 194 12.88 13.47 -8.33
N GLN A 195 12.72 13.53 -7.02
CA GLN A 195 13.76 13.96 -6.06
C GLN A 195 14.57 12.72 -5.64
N TYR A 196 15.33 12.17 -6.57
CA TYR A 196 15.95 10.84 -6.40
C TYR A 196 17.01 10.79 -5.31
N THR A 197 17.76 11.88 -5.10
CA THR A 197 18.76 11.96 -4.03
C THR A 197 18.10 11.88 -2.66
N GLU A 198 17.04 12.65 -2.46
CA GLU A 198 16.27 12.69 -1.22
C GLU A 198 15.54 11.36 -0.98
N ALA A 199 14.95 10.78 -2.03
CA ALA A 199 14.27 9.48 -1.96
C ALA A 199 15.23 8.39 -1.43
N SER A 200 16.43 8.31 -1.99
CA SER A 200 17.47 7.37 -1.56
C SER A 200 17.91 7.64 -0.11
N GLN A 201 18.16 8.89 0.26
CA GLN A 201 18.61 9.26 1.60
C GLN A 201 17.56 8.91 2.67
N TYR A 202 16.29 9.24 2.43
CA TYR A 202 15.19 8.87 3.34
C TYR A 202 15.07 7.34 3.47
N ALA A 203 15.09 6.61 2.37
CA ALA A 203 14.99 5.16 2.40
C ALA A 203 16.15 4.51 3.19
N GLN A 204 17.39 4.90 2.90
CA GLN A 204 18.58 4.36 3.57
C GLN A 204 18.63 4.69 5.06
N SER A 205 18.10 5.84 5.47
CA SER A 205 18.07 6.24 6.89
C SER A 205 17.31 5.26 7.78
N LEU A 206 16.44 4.42 7.20
CA LEU A 206 15.61 3.44 7.91
C LEU A 206 16.25 2.04 7.99
N TYR A 207 17.27 1.74 7.20
CA TYR A 207 17.85 0.39 7.10
C TYR A 207 18.41 -0.13 8.43
N GLY A 208 19.04 0.74 9.21
CA GLY A 208 19.63 0.37 10.50
C GLY A 208 18.61 0.03 11.59
N THR A 209 17.38 0.56 11.47
CA THR A 209 16.32 0.36 12.45
C THR A 209 15.43 -0.84 12.11
N TYR A 210 15.17 -1.08 10.82
CA TYR A 210 14.21 -2.10 10.37
C TYR A 210 14.93 -3.17 9.54
N PRO A 211 15.38 -4.30 10.14
CA PRO A 211 16.05 -5.36 9.39
C PRO A 211 15.07 -6.12 8.50
N LEU A 212 15.54 -6.47 7.30
CA LEU A 212 14.82 -7.36 6.39
C LEU A 212 14.62 -8.74 7.01
N VAL A 213 13.45 -9.32 6.79
CA VAL A 213 13.18 -10.73 7.10
C VAL A 213 13.91 -11.61 6.08
N THR A 214 14.67 -12.60 6.59
CA THR A 214 15.54 -13.45 5.78
C THR A 214 15.13 -14.93 5.79
N THR A 215 13.95 -15.25 6.35
CA THR A 215 13.44 -16.63 6.43
C THR A 215 11.99 -16.70 5.96
N ALA A 216 11.61 -17.84 5.42
CA ALA A 216 10.23 -18.11 5.04
C ALA A 216 9.26 -17.97 6.22
N GLU A 217 9.64 -18.51 7.39
CA GLU A 217 8.84 -18.41 8.62
C GLU A 217 8.61 -16.95 9.05
N GLY A 218 9.67 -16.14 9.05
CA GLY A 218 9.55 -14.71 9.39
C GLY A 218 8.63 -13.97 8.43
N LEU A 219 8.69 -14.29 7.14
CA LEU A 219 7.81 -13.71 6.12
C LEU A 219 6.37 -14.20 6.30
N GLU A 220 6.14 -15.48 6.61
CA GLU A 220 4.83 -16.00 6.92
C GLU A 220 4.21 -15.30 8.14
N ARG A 221 4.98 -15.10 9.20
CA ARG A 221 4.53 -14.37 10.40
C ARG A 221 4.08 -12.95 10.07
N MET A 222 4.78 -12.25 9.17
CA MET A 222 4.37 -10.92 8.72
C MET A 222 2.93 -10.91 8.17
N TRP A 223 2.53 -11.91 7.40
CA TRP A 223 1.24 -11.96 6.71
C TRP A 223 0.18 -12.79 7.44
N ARG A 224 0.59 -13.69 8.35
CA ARG A 224 -0.31 -14.58 9.06
C ARG A 224 -0.49 -14.24 10.54
N GLU A 225 0.37 -13.36 11.08
CA GLU A 225 0.35 -12.94 12.49
C GLU A 225 0.45 -11.42 12.66
N ASP A 226 0.66 -10.68 11.56
CA ASP A 226 0.89 -9.23 11.55
C ASP A 226 2.11 -8.80 12.39
N THR A 227 3.10 -9.69 12.56
CA THR A 227 4.32 -9.46 13.34
C THR A 227 5.55 -9.56 12.45
N SER A 228 6.35 -8.49 12.37
CA SER A 228 7.57 -8.46 11.57
C SER A 228 8.48 -7.30 11.94
N THR A 229 9.78 -7.53 11.83
CA THR A 229 10.82 -6.49 11.93
C THR A 229 10.79 -5.51 10.75
N GLU A 230 10.12 -5.86 9.66
CA GLU A 230 10.00 -5.00 8.48
C GLU A 230 8.88 -3.95 8.59
N ASN A 231 7.96 -4.10 9.53
CA ASN A 231 6.82 -3.19 9.64
C ASN A 231 7.24 -1.85 10.25
N ILE A 232 7.25 -0.80 9.43
CA ILE A 232 7.48 0.59 9.86
C ILE A 232 6.18 1.16 10.41
N LEU A 233 5.06 0.90 9.72
CA LEU A 233 3.72 1.23 10.20
C LEU A 233 2.70 0.25 9.62
N GLN A 234 1.87 -0.30 10.50
CA GLN A 234 0.66 -1.03 10.14
C GLN A 234 -0.52 -0.52 10.97
N LEU A 235 -1.72 -0.55 10.40
CA LEU A 235 -2.90 -0.03 11.09
C LEU A 235 -3.56 -1.13 11.92
N GLU A 236 -3.95 -0.81 13.15
CA GLU A 236 -4.51 -1.80 14.05
C GLU A 236 -5.85 -2.36 13.57
N VAL A 237 -5.95 -3.67 13.60
CA VAL A 237 -7.21 -4.42 13.44
C VAL A 237 -7.39 -5.28 14.67
N LEU A 238 -8.46 -5.04 15.42
CA LEU A 238 -8.83 -5.85 16.58
C LEU A 238 -9.89 -6.89 16.18
N ARG A 239 -9.81 -8.08 16.75
CA ARG A 239 -10.81 -9.14 16.54
C ARG A 239 -12.23 -8.66 16.88
N THR A 240 -12.38 -7.81 17.88
CA THR A 240 -13.67 -7.25 18.33
C THR A 240 -14.23 -6.18 17.42
N THR A 241 -13.39 -5.55 16.59
CA THR A 241 -13.77 -4.46 15.69
C THR A 241 -13.61 -4.81 14.22
N MET A 242 -13.39 -6.09 13.91
CA MET A 242 -13.30 -6.56 12.52
C MET A 242 -14.61 -6.30 11.78
N THR A 243 -14.50 -5.67 10.61
CA THR A 243 -15.62 -5.42 9.69
C THR A 243 -15.36 -6.09 8.34
N THR A 244 -16.39 -6.26 7.53
CA THR A 244 -16.26 -6.79 6.16
C THR A 244 -15.45 -5.86 5.27
N VAL A 245 -15.41 -4.57 5.58
CA VAL A 245 -14.69 -3.55 4.80
C VAL A 245 -13.19 -3.82 4.72
N ASN A 246 -12.61 -4.44 5.75
CA ASN A 246 -11.16 -4.74 5.81
C ASN A 246 -10.82 -6.14 5.28
N SER A 247 -11.68 -6.73 4.44
CA SER A 247 -11.49 -8.09 3.93
C SER A 247 -10.76 -8.10 2.60
N PHE A 248 -9.86 -9.07 2.45
CA PHE A 248 -9.19 -9.41 1.19
C PHE A 248 -9.76 -10.71 0.60
N GLY A 249 -11.02 -11.03 0.90
CA GLY A 249 -11.68 -12.28 0.48
C GLY A 249 -11.71 -12.50 -1.03
N SER A 250 -11.74 -11.44 -1.82
CA SER A 250 -11.83 -11.49 -3.29
C SER A 250 -10.73 -12.32 -3.97
N TYR A 251 -9.57 -12.46 -3.34
CA TYR A 251 -8.46 -13.26 -3.88
C TYR A 251 -8.64 -14.78 -3.70
N LEU A 252 -9.43 -15.21 -2.74
CA LEU A 252 -9.55 -16.63 -2.39
C LEU A 252 -11.00 -17.09 -2.27
N ASN A 253 -11.80 -16.41 -1.44
CA ASN A 253 -13.19 -16.77 -1.14
C ASN A 253 -13.35 -18.31 -0.91
N SER A 254 -12.66 -18.80 0.13
CA SER A 254 -12.52 -20.24 0.37
C SER A 254 -13.69 -20.86 1.14
N SER A 255 -13.89 -22.13 0.90
CA SER A 255 -14.81 -23.01 1.63
C SER A 255 -14.08 -24.31 2.00
N TRP A 256 -14.01 -24.63 3.29
CA TRP A 256 -13.46 -25.88 3.76
C TRP A 256 -14.42 -27.04 3.49
N LYS A 257 -13.89 -28.17 2.97
CA LYS A 257 -14.64 -29.41 2.74
C LYS A 257 -14.15 -30.51 3.69
N PRO A 258 -14.82 -30.72 4.83
CA PRO A 258 -14.36 -31.67 5.85
C PRO A 258 -14.15 -33.10 5.34
N ASN A 259 -15.04 -33.55 4.45
CA ASN A 259 -14.98 -34.91 3.86
C ASN A 259 -13.74 -35.15 2.98
N LEU A 260 -13.13 -34.07 2.46
CA LEU A 260 -11.96 -34.14 1.59
C LEU A 260 -10.70 -33.65 2.29
N GLY A 261 -10.83 -32.97 3.45
CA GLY A 261 -9.71 -32.39 4.17
C GLY A 261 -9.02 -31.25 3.44
N GLU A 262 -9.75 -30.52 2.57
CA GLU A 262 -9.15 -29.49 1.70
C GLU A 262 -10.04 -28.27 1.53
N TYR A 263 -9.44 -27.16 1.05
CA TYR A 263 -10.15 -25.96 0.65
C TYR A 263 -10.57 -26.02 -0.82
N PHE A 264 -11.75 -25.48 -1.09
CA PHE A 264 -12.22 -25.06 -2.39
C PHE A 264 -12.32 -23.55 -2.45
N TYR A 265 -11.99 -22.95 -3.58
CA TYR A 265 -11.87 -21.53 -3.74
C TYR A 265 -12.80 -21.02 -4.86
N ALA A 266 -13.39 -19.85 -4.65
CA ALA A 266 -14.22 -19.16 -5.63
C ALA A 266 -13.75 -17.70 -5.78
N PRO A 267 -12.52 -17.46 -6.28
CA PRO A 267 -11.94 -16.13 -6.33
C PRO A 267 -12.69 -15.20 -7.26
N THR A 268 -12.70 -13.91 -6.96
CA THR A 268 -13.15 -12.86 -7.87
C THR A 268 -12.00 -12.47 -8.82
N TYR A 269 -10.77 -12.47 -8.31
CA TYR A 269 -9.56 -12.13 -9.05
C TYR A 269 -8.53 -13.24 -8.95
N ILE A 270 -7.80 -13.45 -10.04
CA ILE A 270 -6.65 -14.38 -10.10
C ILE A 270 -5.42 -13.62 -10.57
N PRO A 271 -4.21 -14.04 -10.20
CA PRO A 271 -2.99 -13.40 -10.70
C PRO A 271 -2.84 -13.65 -12.20
N GLU A 272 -2.36 -12.65 -12.92
CA GLU A 272 -1.96 -12.83 -14.30
C GLU A 272 -0.78 -13.83 -14.42
N GLN A 273 -0.72 -14.56 -15.53
CA GLN A 273 0.27 -15.61 -15.70
C GLN A 273 1.72 -15.08 -15.67
N HIS A 274 1.96 -13.88 -16.21
CA HIS A 274 3.30 -13.29 -16.20
C HIS A 274 3.74 -12.97 -14.79
N ILE A 275 2.83 -12.52 -13.89
CA ILE A 275 3.12 -12.29 -12.47
C ILE A 275 3.46 -13.61 -11.77
N VAL A 276 2.71 -14.70 -12.03
CA VAL A 276 3.03 -16.01 -11.44
C VAL A 276 4.43 -16.49 -11.84
N LYS A 277 4.85 -16.21 -13.07
CA LYS A 277 6.19 -16.59 -13.59
C LYS A 277 7.36 -15.83 -12.94
N LEU A 278 7.10 -14.67 -12.32
CA LEU A 278 8.13 -13.93 -11.57
C LEU A 278 8.55 -14.67 -10.30
N PHE A 279 7.66 -15.44 -9.69
CA PHE A 279 7.94 -16.22 -8.50
C PHE A 279 8.80 -17.45 -8.84
N LYS A 280 9.97 -17.55 -8.21
CA LYS A 280 10.91 -18.66 -8.37
C LYS A 280 10.81 -19.59 -7.16
N ASP A 281 11.14 -20.88 -7.33
CA ASP A 281 11.06 -21.85 -6.23
C ASP A 281 12.00 -21.52 -5.07
N ALA A 282 13.13 -20.87 -5.31
CA ALA A 282 14.04 -20.41 -4.27
C ALA A 282 13.54 -19.20 -3.49
N ASP A 283 12.53 -18.48 -4.00
CA ASP A 283 11.96 -17.29 -3.38
C ASP A 283 11.00 -17.69 -2.26
N PHE A 284 11.27 -17.29 -1.04
CA PHE A 284 10.42 -17.57 0.12
C PHE A 284 8.99 -17.04 -0.04
N ARG A 285 8.77 -16.02 -0.86
CA ARG A 285 7.46 -15.46 -1.14
C ARG A 285 6.56 -16.43 -1.90
N THR A 286 7.15 -17.33 -2.71
CA THR A 286 6.40 -18.20 -3.62
C THR A 286 5.32 -19.00 -2.91
N ASP A 287 5.66 -19.68 -1.81
CA ASP A 287 4.70 -20.54 -1.11
C ASP A 287 3.81 -19.77 -0.10
N ILE A 288 4.18 -18.53 0.21
CA ILE A 288 3.42 -17.66 1.11
C ILE A 288 2.42 -16.83 0.30
N PHE A 289 2.85 -16.28 -0.84
CA PHE A 289 2.04 -15.38 -1.64
C PHE A 289 1.17 -16.07 -2.68
N LEU A 290 1.47 -17.33 -3.02
CA LEU A 290 0.67 -18.12 -3.95
C LEU A 290 0.05 -19.33 -3.26
N VAL A 291 -1.14 -19.69 -3.70
CA VAL A 291 -1.76 -21.01 -3.47
C VAL A 291 -1.66 -21.77 -4.78
N LYS A 292 -0.68 -22.66 -4.87
CA LYS A 292 -0.49 -23.54 -6.04
C LYS A 292 -1.47 -24.69 -5.99
N ASN A 293 -1.87 -25.22 -7.14
CA ASN A 293 -2.78 -26.36 -7.27
C ASN A 293 -4.10 -26.16 -6.49
N ALA A 294 -4.60 -24.92 -6.44
CA ALA A 294 -5.85 -24.62 -5.76
C ALA A 294 -7.05 -25.23 -6.49
N ASN A 295 -7.91 -25.94 -5.78
CA ASN A 295 -9.20 -26.40 -6.30
C ASN A 295 -10.14 -25.20 -6.44
N VAL A 296 -10.39 -24.74 -7.64
CA VAL A 296 -11.20 -23.54 -7.92
C VAL A 296 -12.54 -23.91 -8.55
N THR A 297 -13.56 -23.11 -8.24
CA THR A 297 -14.85 -23.13 -8.90
C THR A 297 -15.20 -21.74 -9.37
N ILE A 298 -15.28 -21.53 -10.68
CA ILE A 298 -15.63 -20.25 -11.30
C ILE A 298 -16.85 -20.46 -12.16
N SER A 299 -17.95 -19.77 -11.87
CA SER A 299 -19.23 -19.92 -12.60
C SER A 299 -19.71 -21.36 -12.74
N GLY A 300 -19.54 -22.17 -11.68
CA GLY A 300 -19.91 -23.58 -11.66
C GLY A 300 -18.87 -24.52 -12.31
N ASN A 301 -17.91 -24.00 -13.05
CA ASN A 301 -16.83 -24.80 -13.65
C ASN A 301 -15.73 -25.06 -12.62
N LYS A 302 -15.34 -26.31 -12.50
CA LYS A 302 -14.28 -26.75 -11.58
C LYS A 302 -12.96 -26.88 -12.33
N GLY A 303 -11.88 -26.51 -11.64
CA GLY A 303 -10.53 -26.62 -12.18
C GLY A 303 -9.47 -26.51 -11.09
N VAL A 304 -8.23 -26.49 -11.52
CA VAL A 304 -7.06 -26.27 -10.65
C VAL A 304 -6.32 -25.05 -11.16
N GLY A 305 -5.91 -24.19 -10.24
CA GLY A 305 -5.25 -22.93 -10.59
C GLY A 305 -4.25 -22.45 -9.56
N VAL A 306 -3.66 -21.29 -9.83
CA VAL A 306 -2.80 -20.55 -8.88
C VAL A 306 -3.55 -19.31 -8.43
N LEU A 307 -3.57 -19.07 -7.13
CA LEU A 307 -4.29 -17.95 -6.51
C LEU A 307 -3.33 -17.10 -5.67
N ILE A 308 -3.72 -15.85 -5.39
CA ILE A 308 -3.01 -14.98 -4.45
C ILE A 308 -3.28 -15.47 -3.01
N GLY A 309 -2.27 -16.02 -2.38
CA GLY A 309 -2.32 -16.55 -1.02
C GLY A 309 -1.87 -15.57 0.07
N LYS A 310 -1.30 -14.44 -0.29
CA LYS A 310 -0.75 -13.42 0.61
C LYS A 310 -1.75 -12.99 1.69
N PHE A 311 -3.02 -12.86 1.35
CA PHE A 311 -4.08 -12.31 2.20
C PHE A 311 -5.01 -13.38 2.78
N ARG A 312 -4.49 -14.54 3.19
CA ARG A 312 -5.28 -15.57 3.90
C ARG A 312 -5.82 -15.08 5.25
N GLY A 313 -5.33 -13.96 5.73
CA GLY A 313 -5.73 -13.34 7.00
C GLY A 313 -4.89 -13.79 8.20
N ASN A 314 -4.95 -12.98 9.25
CA ASN A 314 -4.23 -13.24 10.49
C ASN A 314 -4.85 -14.45 11.21
N LYS A 315 -4.03 -15.48 11.47
CA LYS A 315 -4.49 -16.71 12.12
C LYS A 315 -5.02 -16.49 13.56
N ASN A 316 -4.55 -15.42 14.23
CA ASN A 316 -5.02 -15.09 15.59
C ASN A 316 -6.45 -14.53 15.60
N PHE A 317 -6.99 -14.14 14.44
CA PHE A 317 -8.38 -13.73 14.30
C PHE A 317 -9.32 -14.90 13.99
N GLN A 318 -8.79 -16.05 13.62
CA GLN A 318 -9.58 -17.25 13.34
C GLN A 318 -10.24 -17.80 14.59
N THR A 319 -11.48 -18.28 14.45
CA THR A 319 -12.21 -18.96 15.52
C THR A 319 -11.98 -20.47 15.52
N ASN A 320 -11.46 -20.99 14.40
CA ASN A 320 -11.10 -22.40 14.19
C ASN A 320 -10.02 -22.49 13.11
N THR A 321 -9.44 -23.66 12.91
CA THR A 321 -8.32 -23.88 11.97
C THR A 321 -8.74 -23.93 10.50
N THR A 322 -10.03 -24.00 10.22
CA THR A 322 -10.57 -24.24 8.87
C THR A 322 -11.25 -23.00 8.24
N THR A 323 -11.41 -21.90 8.98
CA THR A 323 -12.05 -20.69 8.49
C THR A 323 -11.02 -19.59 8.26
N LEU A 324 -10.73 -19.26 6.99
CA LEU A 324 -9.90 -18.13 6.66
C LEU A 324 -10.68 -16.82 6.87
N VAL A 325 -10.07 -15.86 7.54
CA VAL A 325 -10.76 -14.61 7.91
C VAL A 325 -10.48 -13.46 6.93
N TYR A 326 -9.45 -13.60 6.08
CA TYR A 326 -9.03 -12.62 5.06
C TYR A 326 -8.80 -11.19 5.60
N ARG A 327 -8.41 -11.08 6.86
CA ARG A 327 -8.17 -9.82 7.54
C ARG A 327 -6.80 -9.79 8.15
N ASN A 328 -6.06 -8.75 7.80
CA ASN A 328 -4.74 -8.44 8.31
C ASN A 328 -4.72 -6.98 8.76
N ARG A 329 -3.76 -6.62 9.57
CA ARG A 329 -3.38 -5.22 9.75
C ARG A 329 -2.85 -4.69 8.42
N PRO A 330 -3.49 -3.67 7.79
CA PRO A 330 -2.94 -3.06 6.60
C PRO A 330 -1.54 -2.52 6.88
N LYS A 331 -0.57 -2.94 6.09
CA LYS A 331 0.82 -2.52 6.20
C LYS A 331 1.02 -1.28 5.35
N MET A 332 1.09 -0.13 6.03
CA MET A 332 1.21 1.16 5.36
C MET A 332 2.61 1.35 4.80
N PHE A 333 3.64 1.07 5.61
CA PHE A 333 5.04 1.11 5.21
C PHE A 333 5.81 -0.08 5.73
N ARG A 334 6.68 -0.63 4.89
CA ARG A 334 7.62 -1.72 5.21
C ARG A 334 9.01 -1.37 4.69
N ILE A 335 10.03 -1.84 5.37
CA ILE A 335 11.40 -1.57 4.95
C ILE A 335 11.72 -2.18 3.56
N SER A 336 11.10 -3.31 3.20
CA SER A 336 11.25 -3.89 1.85
C SER A 336 10.80 -2.94 0.73
N GLN A 337 9.82 -2.06 0.98
CA GLN A 337 9.44 -1.02 0.03
C GLN A 337 10.53 0.05 -0.07
N MET A 338 11.17 0.39 1.04
CA MET A 338 12.27 1.37 1.05
C MET A 338 13.49 0.89 0.24
N TYR A 339 13.78 -0.42 0.29
CA TYR A 339 14.83 -0.99 -0.59
C TYR A 339 14.48 -0.85 -2.08
N LEU A 340 13.21 -0.94 -2.46
CA LEU A 340 12.77 -0.74 -3.84
C LEU A 340 12.79 0.74 -4.24
N VAL A 341 12.36 1.63 -3.35
CA VAL A 341 12.47 3.09 -3.55
C VAL A 341 13.93 3.48 -3.75
N ASP A 342 14.83 2.96 -2.91
CA ASP A 342 16.27 3.23 -3.04
C ASP A 342 16.84 2.65 -4.34
N ALA A 343 16.46 1.42 -4.72
CA ALA A 343 16.92 0.79 -5.95
C ALA A 343 16.54 1.63 -7.18
N GLU A 344 15.29 2.11 -7.26
CA GLU A 344 14.87 2.95 -8.36
C GLU A 344 15.52 4.34 -8.30
N ALA A 345 15.57 4.98 -7.13
CA ALA A 345 16.19 6.29 -6.96
C ALA A 345 17.68 6.25 -7.34
N GLN A 346 18.42 5.25 -6.87
CA GLN A 346 19.84 5.04 -7.22
C GLN A 346 20.01 4.78 -8.72
N TYR A 347 19.13 3.95 -9.32
CA TYR A 347 19.15 3.71 -10.76
C TYR A 347 18.93 4.99 -11.56
N ARG A 348 18.03 5.87 -11.14
CA ARG A 348 17.75 7.15 -11.81
C ARG A 348 18.94 8.13 -11.73
N LEU A 349 19.71 8.07 -10.65
CA LEU A 349 20.91 8.89 -10.47
C LEU A 349 22.13 8.30 -11.22
N ASP A 350 22.32 7.00 -11.13
CA ASP A 350 23.39 6.26 -11.75
C ASP A 350 22.94 4.80 -11.93
N PRO A 351 22.65 4.35 -13.16
CA PRO A 351 22.07 3.03 -13.39
C PRO A 351 22.80 1.86 -12.69
N ALA A 352 24.11 1.94 -12.52
CA ALA A 352 24.86 0.86 -11.87
C ALA A 352 24.56 0.75 -10.36
N LYS A 353 24.17 1.83 -9.71
CA LYS A 353 23.96 1.86 -8.26
C LYS A 353 22.63 1.22 -7.82
N GLY A 354 21.64 1.13 -8.69
CA GLY A 354 20.33 0.52 -8.37
C GLY A 354 20.42 -0.98 -8.09
N LEU A 355 21.48 -1.63 -8.50
CA LEU A 355 21.66 -3.08 -8.34
C LEU A 355 21.87 -3.50 -6.87
N ASP A 356 22.60 -2.70 -6.08
CA ASP A 356 22.95 -3.06 -4.70
C ASP A 356 21.73 -3.17 -3.78
N PRO A 357 20.86 -2.15 -3.63
CA PRO A 357 19.66 -2.28 -2.79
C PRO A 357 18.69 -3.34 -3.32
N LEU A 358 18.58 -3.52 -4.64
CA LEU A 358 17.80 -4.61 -5.22
C LEU A 358 18.34 -5.98 -4.78
N ASN A 359 19.65 -6.19 -4.83
CA ASN A 359 20.29 -7.45 -4.44
C ASN A 359 20.17 -7.71 -2.94
N GLN A 360 20.24 -6.70 -2.09
CA GLN A 360 20.00 -6.86 -0.66
C GLN A 360 18.58 -7.41 -0.39
N LEU A 361 17.55 -6.88 -1.06
CA LEU A 361 16.20 -7.41 -0.94
C LEU A 361 16.09 -8.82 -1.53
N ARG A 362 16.66 -9.07 -2.70
CA ARG A 362 16.65 -10.39 -3.37
C ARG A 362 17.23 -11.48 -2.49
N THR A 363 18.45 -11.25 -1.96
CA THR A 363 19.12 -12.22 -1.11
C THR A 363 18.38 -12.45 0.21
N ALA A 364 17.77 -11.42 0.77
CA ALA A 364 16.89 -11.57 1.94
C ALA A 364 15.64 -12.43 1.66
N ARG A 365 15.25 -12.59 0.40
CA ARG A 365 14.12 -13.45 -0.01
C ARG A 365 14.55 -14.83 -0.52
N GLY A 366 15.83 -15.20 -0.37
CA GLY A 366 16.40 -16.49 -0.81
C GLY A 366 16.81 -16.54 -2.26
N LEU A 367 16.75 -15.42 -2.99
CA LEU A 367 17.19 -15.35 -4.38
C LEU A 367 18.67 -15.03 -4.47
N ALA A 368 19.33 -15.54 -5.50
CA ALA A 368 20.70 -15.16 -5.80
C ALA A 368 20.81 -13.66 -6.17
N ALA A 369 21.91 -13.03 -5.78
CA ALA A 369 22.24 -11.71 -6.27
C ALA A 369 22.40 -11.74 -7.79
N LEU A 370 22.00 -10.67 -8.47
CA LEU A 370 22.22 -10.44 -9.89
C LEU A 370 23.60 -9.79 -10.09
N ALA A 371 24.32 -10.22 -11.12
CA ALA A 371 25.45 -9.47 -11.63
C ALA A 371 24.98 -8.44 -12.67
N MET A 372 25.79 -7.40 -12.94
CA MET A 372 25.47 -6.44 -14.00
C MET A 372 25.29 -7.11 -15.36
N SER A 373 26.06 -8.16 -15.65
CA SER A 373 25.93 -8.97 -16.88
C SER A 373 24.55 -9.64 -17.04
N ASP A 374 23.83 -9.88 -15.95
CA ASP A 374 22.50 -10.49 -15.98
C ASP A 374 21.41 -9.49 -16.39
N VAL A 375 21.67 -8.18 -16.23
CA VAL A 375 20.70 -7.08 -16.41
C VAL A 375 21.18 -6.00 -17.38
N GLU A 376 22.28 -6.23 -18.10
CA GLU A 376 22.85 -5.26 -19.04
C GLU A 376 22.03 -5.10 -20.34
N LYS A 377 21.30 -6.15 -20.73
CA LYS A 377 20.51 -6.17 -21.97
C LYS A 377 19.16 -5.51 -21.78
N ASP A 378 18.81 -4.64 -22.70
CA ASP A 378 17.46 -4.07 -22.77
C ASP A 378 16.40 -5.15 -22.93
N VAL A 379 15.28 -4.94 -22.26
CA VAL A 379 14.08 -5.74 -22.39
C VAL A 379 13.09 -4.99 -23.25
N THR A 380 12.48 -5.68 -24.20
CA THR A 380 11.39 -5.13 -25.02
C THR A 380 10.06 -5.51 -24.39
N LEU A 381 9.28 -4.50 -23.99
CA LEU A 381 7.92 -4.67 -23.45
C LEU A 381 6.93 -5.06 -24.56
N LEU A 382 5.72 -5.47 -24.15
CA LEU A 382 4.67 -5.90 -25.09
C LEU A 382 4.25 -4.83 -26.08
N ASP A 383 4.33 -3.55 -25.72
CA ASP A 383 4.05 -2.40 -26.58
C ASP A 383 5.21 -2.02 -27.51
N GLY A 384 6.32 -2.76 -27.44
CA GLY A 384 7.53 -2.50 -28.22
C GLY A 384 8.52 -1.52 -27.57
N THR A 385 8.19 -0.93 -26.44
CA THR A 385 9.09 -0.04 -25.68
C THR A 385 10.28 -0.83 -25.17
N LYS A 386 11.47 -0.26 -25.26
CA LYS A 386 12.70 -0.83 -24.69
C LYS A 386 13.04 -0.15 -23.38
N ILE A 387 13.28 -0.94 -22.36
CA ILE A 387 13.76 -0.49 -21.05
C ILE A 387 15.02 -1.24 -20.65
N SER A 388 15.85 -0.61 -19.84
CA SER A 388 17.06 -1.26 -19.28
C SER A 388 16.68 -2.55 -18.54
N GLY A 389 17.48 -3.59 -18.68
CA GLY A 389 17.26 -4.86 -17.97
C GLY A 389 17.29 -4.68 -16.46
N LEU A 390 18.14 -3.79 -15.92
CA LEU A 390 18.14 -3.49 -14.50
C LEU A 390 16.86 -2.78 -14.07
N PHE A 391 16.38 -1.81 -14.85
CA PHE A 391 15.11 -1.15 -14.54
C PHE A 391 13.95 -2.15 -14.57
N ASN A 392 13.91 -3.04 -15.56
CA ASN A 392 12.94 -4.13 -15.61
C ASN A 392 12.99 -5.02 -14.36
N ALA A 393 14.20 -5.40 -13.91
CA ALA A 393 14.36 -6.22 -12.70
C ALA A 393 13.86 -5.51 -11.43
N ILE A 394 14.03 -4.19 -11.33
CA ILE A 394 13.48 -3.37 -10.24
C ILE A 394 11.94 -3.37 -10.32
N GLN A 395 11.36 -3.11 -11.49
CA GLN A 395 9.90 -3.09 -11.69
C GLN A 395 9.25 -4.46 -11.42
N GLU A 396 9.87 -5.55 -11.86
CA GLU A 396 9.45 -6.90 -11.49
C GLU A 396 9.46 -7.10 -9.98
N ALA A 397 10.52 -6.65 -9.28
CA ALA A 397 10.61 -6.76 -7.83
C ALA A 397 9.52 -5.94 -7.12
N VAL A 398 9.13 -4.77 -7.64
CA VAL A 398 7.97 -4.00 -7.17
C VAL A 398 6.69 -4.81 -7.33
N SER A 399 6.42 -5.35 -8.51
CA SER A 399 5.17 -6.05 -8.85
C SER A 399 4.85 -7.23 -7.93
N TYR A 400 5.84 -8.00 -7.49
CA TYR A 400 5.60 -9.13 -6.58
C TYR A 400 5.93 -8.85 -5.11
N THR A 401 6.32 -7.64 -4.76
CA THR A 401 6.50 -7.20 -3.36
C THR A 401 5.23 -6.55 -2.82
N HIS A 402 4.49 -5.85 -3.65
CA HIS A 402 3.20 -5.25 -3.34
C HIS A 402 2.08 -6.26 -3.41
#